data_453a6acb38c7c4f5e2e671947c27dc90
#
_entry.id   453a6acb38c7c4f5e2e671947c27dc90
#
_cell.length_a   1.000
_cell.length_b   1.000
_cell.length_c   1.000
_cell.angle_alpha   90.00
_cell.angle_beta   90.00
_cell.angle_gamma   90.00
#
_symmetry.space_group_name_H-M   'P 1'
#
loop_
_entity.id
_entity.type
_entity.pdbx_description
1 polymer ?
#
loop_
_entity_poly.entity_id
_entity_poly.type
_entity_poly.pdbx_seq_one_letter_code
_entity_poly.pdbx_strand_id
1 'polypeptide(L)'
;VYDASGDIVTNDHVVGTDTQFKVTFADGRTLDATLVGADPADDLAVIKVAGTNLPAGAMFADSKQVKVGEICLAIGNPLGLASSVTDGIVSFNGRTVNEGNGVVLSSTIQTSAPINPGNSGGALVDLRGEVIGIPTLAATDPQLGGGAAGGIGFAIPSNTIKRIADQLVRTGQITNSGRAALGITAANANGPQGQPVGVLVHSVIAASAAAQAGISVGDVITQINGTPTPDVSALADLLAALYPNDQVKVAVTHPNGTTSSYDVTLGKLG
;
A
#
# COMPACT_ATOMS: atom_id res chain seq x y z
N VAL A 1 -1.73 -5.83 -18.22
CA VAL A 1 -2.22 -4.61 -18.92
C VAL A 1 -3.45 -4.13 -18.18
N TYR A 2 -3.49 -2.82 -17.84
CA TYR A 2 -4.60 -2.22 -17.11
C TYR A 2 -5.75 -1.87 -18.04
N ASP A 3 -5.44 -1.24 -19.17
CA ASP A 3 -6.43 -0.84 -20.16
C ASP A 3 -5.94 -1.03 -21.61
N ALA A 4 -6.86 -0.87 -22.55
CA ALA A 4 -6.58 -1.02 -23.98
C ALA A 4 -5.69 0.11 -24.55
N SER A 5 -5.45 1.19 -23.82
CA SER A 5 -4.58 2.29 -24.24
C SER A 5 -3.10 2.00 -23.95
N GLY A 6 -2.80 0.87 -23.29
CA GLY A 6 -1.44 0.40 -23.02
C GLY A 6 -0.89 0.82 -21.66
N ASP A 7 -1.77 1.26 -20.77
CA ASP A 7 -1.38 1.45 -19.38
C ASP A 7 -1.23 0.10 -18.68
N ILE A 8 -0.15 -0.05 -17.91
CA ILE A 8 0.18 -1.28 -17.19
C ILE A 8 0.41 -0.88 -15.73
N VAL A 9 -0.29 -1.54 -14.82
CA VAL A 9 -0.05 -1.39 -13.37
C VAL A 9 0.94 -2.45 -12.92
N THR A 10 1.86 -2.05 -12.06
CA THR A 10 2.86 -2.88 -11.41
C THR A 10 3.14 -2.35 -9.98
N ASN A 11 4.07 -2.95 -9.24
CA ASN A 11 4.51 -2.38 -7.97
C ASN A 11 5.53 -1.24 -8.15
N ASP A 12 5.53 -0.29 -7.20
CA ASP A 12 6.52 0.81 -7.17
C ASP A 12 7.94 0.27 -6.97
N HIS A 13 8.14 -0.69 -6.05
CA HIS A 13 9.45 -1.30 -5.82
C HIS A 13 9.99 -2.06 -7.04
N VAL A 14 9.13 -2.48 -7.99
CA VAL A 14 9.54 -3.12 -9.25
C VAL A 14 10.08 -2.11 -10.25
N VAL A 15 9.48 -0.92 -10.31
CA VAL A 15 9.98 0.15 -11.19
C VAL A 15 11.16 0.90 -10.56
N GLY A 16 11.19 1.02 -9.22
CA GLY A 16 12.25 1.70 -8.49
C GLY A 16 12.42 3.15 -8.96
N THR A 17 13.63 3.54 -9.31
CA THR A 17 13.96 4.88 -9.82
C THR A 17 13.97 4.98 -11.35
N ASP A 18 13.66 3.89 -12.04
CA ASP A 18 13.70 3.85 -13.50
C ASP A 18 12.47 4.55 -14.10
N THR A 19 12.66 5.15 -15.26
CA THR A 19 11.60 5.86 -15.99
C THR A 19 11.34 5.25 -17.36
N GLN A 20 12.17 4.29 -17.80
CA GLN A 20 12.07 3.61 -19.09
C GLN A 20 12.16 2.10 -18.90
N PHE A 21 11.30 1.38 -19.58
CA PHE A 21 11.13 -0.06 -19.41
C PHE A 21 10.98 -0.76 -20.74
N LYS A 22 11.17 -2.07 -20.74
CA LYS A 22 10.78 -2.95 -21.84
C LYS A 22 9.72 -3.93 -21.36
N VAL A 23 8.62 -4.00 -22.11
CA VAL A 23 7.50 -4.91 -21.83
C VAL A 23 7.47 -5.98 -22.92
N THR A 24 7.63 -7.23 -22.54
CA THR A 24 7.47 -8.38 -23.44
C THR A 24 6.09 -9.00 -23.23
N PHE A 25 5.29 -9.05 -24.27
CA PHE A 25 3.97 -9.65 -24.28
C PHE A 25 4.02 -11.15 -24.53
N ALA A 26 2.90 -11.84 -24.25
CA ALA A 26 2.80 -13.29 -24.43
C ALA A 26 3.00 -13.76 -25.88
N ASP A 27 2.80 -12.89 -26.85
CA ASP A 27 3.05 -13.16 -28.28
C ASP A 27 4.53 -12.97 -28.67
N GLY A 28 5.41 -12.67 -27.70
CA GLY A 28 6.85 -12.47 -27.89
C GLY A 28 7.25 -11.06 -28.33
N ARG A 29 6.31 -10.14 -28.60
CA ARG A 29 6.64 -8.75 -28.92
C ARG A 29 7.19 -8.05 -27.70
N THR A 30 8.26 -7.30 -27.88
CA THR A 30 8.83 -6.42 -26.87
C THR A 30 8.68 -4.97 -27.31
N LEU A 31 8.05 -4.15 -26.45
CA LEU A 31 7.83 -2.73 -26.70
C LEU A 31 8.43 -1.90 -25.57
N ASP A 32 8.81 -0.67 -25.90
CA ASP A 32 9.28 0.30 -24.92
C ASP A 32 8.09 0.88 -24.14
N ALA A 33 8.34 1.15 -22.87
CA ALA A 33 7.37 1.77 -21.98
C ALA A 33 8.04 2.85 -21.13
N THR A 34 7.25 3.82 -20.68
CA THR A 34 7.70 4.91 -19.83
C THR A 34 6.88 4.97 -18.56
N LEU A 35 7.47 5.47 -17.46
CA LEU A 35 6.74 5.73 -16.23
C LEU A 35 5.70 6.83 -16.46
N VAL A 36 4.45 6.56 -16.04
CA VAL A 36 3.37 7.55 -15.98
C VAL A 36 3.36 8.20 -14.61
N GLY A 37 3.50 7.41 -13.56
CA GLY A 37 3.57 7.86 -12.17
C GLY A 37 3.60 6.68 -11.20
N ALA A 38 3.88 6.99 -9.94
CA ALA A 38 3.99 6.00 -8.88
C ALA A 38 3.34 6.50 -7.58
N ASP A 39 2.96 5.56 -6.75
CA ASP A 39 2.50 5.74 -5.37
C ASP A 39 3.31 4.81 -4.46
N PRO A 40 4.45 5.27 -3.94
CA PRO A 40 5.27 4.48 -3.03
C PRO A 40 4.54 4.07 -1.74
N ALA A 41 3.54 4.85 -1.32
CA ALA A 41 2.80 4.58 -0.09
C ALA A 41 1.90 3.33 -0.20
N ASP A 42 1.34 3.06 -1.38
CA ASP A 42 0.54 1.87 -1.67
C ASP A 42 1.31 0.87 -2.56
N ASP A 43 2.63 1.06 -2.74
CA ASP A 43 3.52 0.22 -3.57
C ASP A 43 2.95 -0.05 -4.97
N LEU A 44 2.46 0.99 -5.65
CA LEU A 44 1.88 0.90 -6.99
C LEU A 44 2.54 1.88 -7.96
N ALA A 45 2.71 1.45 -9.20
CA ALA A 45 3.15 2.30 -10.30
C ALA A 45 2.38 1.99 -11.58
N VAL A 46 2.30 2.98 -12.47
CA VAL A 46 1.74 2.85 -13.81
C VAL A 46 2.83 3.17 -14.82
N ILE A 47 3.03 2.27 -15.77
CA ILE A 47 3.87 2.48 -16.95
C ILE A 47 3.00 2.46 -18.20
N LYS A 48 3.43 3.19 -19.23
CA LYS A 48 2.74 3.32 -20.53
C LYS A 48 3.55 2.70 -21.65
N VAL A 49 2.98 1.72 -22.32
CA VAL A 49 3.56 1.13 -23.53
C VAL A 49 3.17 1.95 -24.75
N ALA A 50 4.14 2.30 -25.57
CA ALA A 50 3.91 2.91 -26.88
C ALA A 50 3.78 1.82 -27.94
N GLY A 51 2.58 1.65 -28.52
CA GLY A 51 2.37 0.63 -29.55
C GLY A 51 0.93 0.51 -30.02
N THR A 52 0.75 -0.33 -31.04
CA THR A 52 -0.57 -0.68 -31.59
C THR A 52 -0.85 -2.17 -31.37
N ASN A 53 -2.11 -2.57 -31.51
CA ASN A 53 -2.56 -3.95 -31.27
C ASN A 53 -2.18 -4.47 -29.87
N LEU A 54 -2.37 -3.61 -28.87
CA LEU A 54 -2.13 -3.97 -27.47
C LEU A 54 -3.22 -4.94 -26.99
N PRO A 55 -2.92 -5.82 -26.03
CA PRO A 55 -3.92 -6.68 -25.42
C PRO A 55 -5.04 -5.86 -24.78
N ALA A 56 -6.23 -6.44 -24.69
CA ALA A 56 -7.29 -5.88 -23.86
C ALA A 56 -6.85 -5.77 -22.39
N GLY A 57 -7.36 -4.76 -21.70
CA GLY A 57 -7.14 -4.62 -20.26
C GLY A 57 -7.69 -5.82 -19.48
N ALA A 58 -7.04 -6.15 -18.38
CA ALA A 58 -7.49 -7.19 -17.47
C ALA A 58 -8.84 -6.78 -16.82
N MET A 59 -9.68 -7.76 -16.53
CA MET A 59 -10.87 -7.54 -15.72
C MET A 59 -10.51 -7.55 -14.23
N PHE A 60 -11.07 -6.60 -13.49
CA PHE A 60 -10.83 -6.46 -12.05
C PHE A 60 -12.10 -6.79 -11.28
N ALA A 61 -12.03 -7.76 -10.37
CA ALA A 61 -13.09 -8.05 -9.43
C ALA A 61 -13.24 -6.95 -8.37
N ASP A 62 -14.35 -6.90 -7.66
CA ASP A 62 -14.50 -6.10 -6.44
C ASP A 62 -13.83 -6.83 -5.26
N SER A 63 -12.66 -6.37 -4.84
CA SER A 63 -11.90 -7.01 -3.74
C SER A 63 -12.64 -7.03 -2.40
N LYS A 64 -13.67 -6.20 -2.19
CA LYS A 64 -14.52 -6.27 -1.00
C LYS A 64 -15.40 -7.51 -0.96
N GLN A 65 -15.67 -8.12 -2.11
CA GLN A 65 -16.48 -9.33 -2.23
C GLN A 65 -15.65 -10.62 -2.14
N VAL A 66 -14.33 -10.51 -2.19
CA VAL A 66 -13.41 -11.65 -2.08
C VAL A 66 -13.51 -12.28 -0.69
N LYS A 67 -13.70 -13.59 -0.63
CA LYS A 67 -13.93 -14.33 0.61
C LYS A 67 -12.73 -15.22 0.97
N VAL A 68 -12.50 -15.37 2.25
CA VAL A 68 -11.55 -16.35 2.78
C VAL A 68 -11.96 -17.76 2.33
N GLY A 69 -11.00 -18.54 1.85
CA GLY A 69 -11.20 -19.88 1.28
C GLY A 69 -11.41 -19.91 -0.23
N GLU A 70 -11.60 -18.77 -0.90
CA GLU A 70 -11.66 -18.74 -2.38
C GLU A 70 -10.31 -19.13 -2.97
N ILE A 71 -10.36 -19.97 -4.02
CA ILE A 71 -9.18 -20.38 -4.78
C ILE A 71 -8.69 -19.17 -5.60
N CYS A 72 -7.39 -18.95 -5.57
CA CYS A 72 -6.75 -17.90 -6.37
C CYS A 72 -5.45 -18.41 -7.01
N LEU A 73 -5.05 -17.75 -8.09
CA LEU A 73 -3.82 -18.03 -8.82
C LEU A 73 -2.96 -16.77 -8.83
N ALA A 74 -1.68 -16.92 -8.42
CA ALA A 74 -0.70 -15.87 -8.59
C ALA A 74 0.06 -16.09 -9.89
N ILE A 75 0.06 -15.07 -10.74
CA ILE A 75 0.66 -15.09 -12.08
C ILE A 75 1.79 -14.06 -12.10
N GLY A 76 2.99 -14.50 -12.44
CA GLY A 76 4.15 -13.63 -12.49
C GLY A 76 5.22 -14.12 -13.46
N ASN A 77 6.40 -13.51 -13.37
CA ASN A 77 7.58 -13.86 -14.17
C ASN A 77 8.82 -14.02 -13.28
N PRO A 78 8.79 -14.97 -12.31
CA PRO A 78 9.90 -15.16 -11.40
C PRO A 78 11.15 -15.62 -12.13
N LEU A 79 12.31 -15.03 -11.79
CA LEU A 79 13.63 -15.45 -12.26
C LEU A 79 13.77 -15.46 -13.80
N GLY A 80 12.97 -14.67 -14.53
CA GLY A 80 12.94 -14.68 -15.98
C GLY A 80 12.26 -15.92 -16.60
N LEU A 81 11.62 -16.75 -15.78
CA LEU A 81 10.77 -17.86 -16.23
C LEU A 81 9.39 -17.33 -16.57
N ALA A 82 9.19 -17.02 -17.85
CA ALA A 82 7.95 -16.45 -18.35
C ALA A 82 6.73 -17.28 -17.94
N SER A 83 5.67 -16.59 -17.52
CA SER A 83 4.35 -17.18 -17.26
C SER A 83 4.32 -18.23 -16.13
N SER A 84 5.01 -17.98 -15.02
CA SER A 84 4.88 -18.83 -13.82
C SER A 84 3.53 -18.59 -13.15
N VAL A 85 2.85 -19.69 -12.82
CA VAL A 85 1.56 -19.67 -12.11
C VAL A 85 1.69 -20.53 -10.86
N THR A 86 1.25 -19.98 -9.72
CA THR A 86 1.12 -20.73 -8.47
C THR A 86 -0.33 -20.63 -7.98
N ASP A 87 -0.82 -21.71 -7.37
CA ASP A 87 -2.18 -21.75 -6.83
C ASP A 87 -2.23 -21.73 -5.30
N GLY A 88 -3.33 -21.27 -4.78
CA GLY A 88 -3.61 -21.24 -3.35
C GLY A 88 -5.03 -20.75 -3.07
N ILE A 89 -5.24 -20.33 -1.84
CA ILE A 89 -6.51 -19.75 -1.41
C ILE A 89 -6.29 -18.36 -0.83
N VAL A 90 -7.33 -17.55 -0.81
CA VAL A 90 -7.41 -16.36 0.03
C VAL A 90 -7.44 -16.79 1.49
N SER A 91 -6.38 -16.50 2.24
CA SER A 91 -6.24 -16.87 3.65
C SER A 91 -6.83 -15.81 4.58
N PHE A 92 -6.84 -14.54 4.15
CA PHE A 92 -7.44 -13.42 4.85
C PHE A 92 -7.69 -12.25 3.87
N ASN A 93 -8.69 -11.42 4.16
CA ASN A 93 -8.96 -10.20 3.39
C ASN A 93 -9.06 -9.01 4.34
N GLY A 94 -8.21 -8.00 4.16
CA GLY A 94 -8.18 -6.80 4.99
C GLY A 94 -7.04 -6.74 6.02
N ARG A 95 -5.92 -7.46 5.79
CA ARG A 95 -4.77 -7.42 6.72
C ARG A 95 -3.89 -6.19 6.47
N THR A 96 -3.46 -5.53 7.55
CA THR A 96 -2.41 -4.51 7.48
C THR A 96 -1.05 -5.18 7.57
N VAL A 97 -0.13 -4.82 6.68
CA VAL A 97 1.22 -5.41 6.58
C VAL A 97 2.24 -4.29 6.47
N ASN A 98 3.32 -4.40 7.25
CA ASN A 98 4.47 -3.51 7.18
C ASN A 98 5.55 -4.15 6.30
N GLU A 99 5.96 -3.48 5.24
CA GLU A 99 7.01 -3.96 4.32
C GLU A 99 8.45 -3.75 4.83
N GLY A 100 8.60 -3.14 6.01
CA GLY A 100 9.92 -2.94 6.64
C GLY A 100 10.61 -1.63 6.27
N ASN A 101 10.28 -1.01 5.16
CA ASN A 101 10.86 0.27 4.70
C ASN A 101 10.03 1.50 5.11
N GLY A 102 9.17 1.35 6.11
CA GLY A 102 8.21 2.39 6.50
C GLY A 102 6.95 2.42 5.63
N VAL A 103 6.82 1.53 4.66
CA VAL A 103 5.62 1.33 3.86
C VAL A 103 4.67 0.40 4.61
N VAL A 104 3.48 0.89 4.90
CA VAL A 104 2.40 0.14 5.54
C VAL A 104 1.27 -0.03 4.55
N LEU A 105 1.07 -1.26 4.09
CA LEU A 105 -0.03 -1.62 3.20
C LEU A 105 -1.26 -1.99 4.02
N SER A 106 -2.32 -1.23 3.86
CA SER A 106 -3.60 -1.50 4.51
C SER A 106 -4.50 -2.39 3.66
N SER A 107 -5.33 -3.17 4.34
CA SER A 107 -6.39 -3.97 3.70
C SER A 107 -5.89 -5.00 2.67
N THR A 108 -4.65 -5.51 2.80
CA THR A 108 -4.11 -6.49 1.87
C THR A 108 -4.88 -7.81 1.87
N ILE A 109 -4.84 -8.50 0.74
CA ILE A 109 -5.30 -9.88 0.61
C ILE A 109 -4.13 -10.81 0.96
N GLN A 110 -4.31 -11.63 2.00
CA GLN A 110 -3.37 -12.69 2.31
C GLN A 110 -3.72 -13.95 1.50
N THR A 111 -2.71 -14.59 0.93
CA THR A 111 -2.89 -15.84 0.16
C THR A 111 -1.87 -16.90 0.58
N SER A 112 -2.28 -18.18 0.45
CA SER A 112 -1.36 -19.31 0.56
C SER A 112 -0.67 -19.65 -0.76
N ALA A 113 -1.06 -19.05 -1.88
CA ALA A 113 -0.33 -19.19 -3.14
C ALA A 113 1.14 -18.76 -2.94
N PRO A 114 2.11 -19.57 -3.35
CA PRO A 114 3.52 -19.21 -3.24
C PRO A 114 3.82 -17.89 -3.96
N ILE A 115 4.17 -16.87 -3.18
CA ILE A 115 4.65 -15.58 -3.69
C ILE A 115 6.17 -15.58 -3.55
N ASN A 116 6.86 -15.43 -4.67
CA ASN A 116 8.31 -15.42 -4.78
C ASN A 116 8.77 -14.17 -5.50
N PRO A 117 10.04 -13.77 -5.37
CA PRO A 117 10.61 -12.69 -6.18
C PRO A 117 10.33 -12.91 -7.67
N GLY A 118 9.66 -11.91 -8.31
CA GLY A 118 9.19 -11.98 -9.69
C GLY A 118 7.68 -12.21 -9.85
N ASN A 119 6.95 -12.56 -8.78
CA ASN A 119 5.48 -12.47 -8.79
C ASN A 119 5.00 -11.04 -8.46
N SER A 120 5.84 -10.22 -7.81
CA SER A 120 5.55 -8.81 -7.54
C SER A 120 5.26 -8.07 -8.85
N GLY A 121 4.22 -7.24 -8.83
CA GLY A 121 3.74 -6.51 -10.02
C GLY A 121 2.95 -7.37 -11.01
N GLY A 122 2.85 -8.69 -10.80
CA GLY A 122 2.03 -9.60 -11.56
C GLY A 122 0.55 -9.52 -11.16
N ALA A 123 -0.18 -10.63 -11.26
CA ALA A 123 -1.60 -10.65 -10.91
C ALA A 123 -1.93 -11.79 -9.93
N LEU A 124 -2.77 -11.49 -8.93
CA LEU A 124 -3.53 -12.48 -8.19
C LEU A 124 -4.94 -12.49 -8.77
N VAL A 125 -5.36 -13.62 -9.32
CA VAL A 125 -6.67 -13.74 -10.00
C VAL A 125 -7.54 -14.81 -9.35
N ASP A 126 -8.85 -14.68 -9.48
CA ASP A 126 -9.81 -15.71 -9.14
C ASP A 126 -9.96 -16.74 -10.28
N LEU A 127 -10.82 -17.74 -10.07
CA LEU A 127 -11.07 -18.79 -11.08
C LEU A 127 -11.83 -18.29 -12.33
N ARG A 128 -12.35 -17.05 -12.31
CA ARG A 128 -12.94 -16.40 -13.50
C ARG A 128 -11.89 -15.65 -14.33
N GLY A 129 -10.64 -15.58 -13.83
CA GLY A 129 -9.56 -14.81 -14.42
C GLY A 129 -9.65 -13.31 -14.14
N GLU A 130 -10.49 -12.91 -13.17
CA GLU A 130 -10.59 -11.53 -12.73
C GLU A 130 -9.49 -11.21 -11.71
N VAL A 131 -8.83 -10.07 -11.85
CA VAL A 131 -7.78 -9.63 -10.93
C VAL A 131 -8.40 -9.23 -9.60
N ILE A 132 -8.06 -9.96 -8.54
CA ILE A 132 -8.44 -9.64 -7.16
C ILE A 132 -7.37 -8.82 -6.45
N GLY A 133 -6.11 -8.85 -6.92
CA GLY A 133 -5.01 -8.07 -6.37
C GLY A 133 -3.73 -8.16 -7.19
N ILE A 134 -2.71 -7.39 -6.76
CA ILE A 134 -1.33 -7.46 -7.26
C ILE A 134 -0.45 -8.00 -6.13
N PRO A 135 0.23 -9.15 -6.30
CA PRO A 135 1.20 -9.64 -5.33
C PRO A 135 2.30 -8.60 -5.09
N THR A 136 2.66 -8.39 -3.83
CA THR A 136 3.72 -7.44 -3.47
C THR A 136 4.83 -8.11 -2.67
N LEU A 137 4.52 -8.75 -1.56
CA LEU A 137 5.54 -9.39 -0.71
C LEU A 137 5.08 -10.75 -0.17
N ALA A 138 6.07 -11.58 0.19
CA ALA A 138 5.89 -12.72 1.07
C ALA A 138 6.26 -12.34 2.50
N ALA A 139 5.56 -12.92 3.49
CA ALA A 139 5.97 -12.76 4.88
C ALA A 139 7.39 -13.30 5.07
N THR A 140 8.17 -12.65 5.93
CA THR A 140 9.49 -13.14 6.33
C THR A 140 9.40 -13.81 7.69
N ASP A 141 10.14 -14.90 7.87
CA ASP A 141 10.24 -15.60 9.14
C ASP A 141 11.62 -15.31 9.78
N PRO A 142 11.67 -14.61 10.91
CA PRO A 142 12.92 -14.34 11.62
C PRO A 142 13.64 -15.63 12.05
N GLN A 143 12.91 -16.73 12.29
CA GLN A 143 13.48 -18.03 12.66
C GLN A 143 14.18 -18.72 11.48
N LEU A 144 13.82 -18.35 10.25
CA LEU A 144 14.47 -18.79 9.03
C LEU A 144 15.55 -17.78 8.54
N GLY A 145 16.08 -16.95 9.44
CA GLY A 145 17.07 -15.93 9.09
C GLY A 145 16.51 -14.82 8.19
N GLY A 146 15.21 -14.54 8.25
CA GLY A 146 14.55 -13.55 7.41
C GLY A 146 14.14 -14.08 6.02
N GLY A 147 14.22 -15.38 5.79
CA GLY A 147 13.71 -16.01 4.57
C GLY A 147 12.17 -15.95 4.48
N ALA A 148 11.63 -16.14 3.26
CA ALA A 148 10.19 -16.13 3.05
C ALA A 148 9.49 -17.22 3.86
N ALA A 149 8.44 -16.86 4.59
CA ALA A 149 7.55 -17.80 5.25
C ALA A 149 6.69 -18.51 4.20
N GLY A 150 6.88 -19.82 4.05
CA GLY A 150 6.11 -20.59 3.06
C GLY A 150 4.60 -20.49 3.29
N GLY A 151 3.85 -20.22 2.23
CA GLY A 151 2.39 -20.18 2.28
C GLY A 151 1.79 -18.92 2.92
N ILE A 152 2.56 -17.83 3.06
CA ILE A 152 2.06 -16.54 3.51
C ILE A 152 2.55 -15.46 2.54
N GLY A 153 1.71 -15.12 1.59
CA GLY A 153 1.91 -14.02 0.65
C GLY A 153 0.85 -12.94 0.80
N PHE A 154 1.13 -11.75 0.32
CA PHE A 154 0.23 -10.60 0.38
C PHE A 154 0.07 -9.96 -0.99
N ALA A 155 -1.12 -9.45 -1.26
CA ALA A 155 -1.45 -8.74 -2.49
C ALA A 155 -2.21 -7.45 -2.18
N ILE A 156 -1.92 -6.40 -2.94
CA ILE A 156 -2.64 -5.13 -2.92
C ILE A 156 -4.01 -5.36 -3.55
N PRO A 157 -5.13 -5.00 -2.89
CA PRO A 157 -6.47 -5.32 -3.39
C PRO A 157 -6.84 -4.57 -4.67
N SER A 158 -7.62 -5.20 -5.53
CA SER A 158 -8.06 -4.65 -6.82
C SER A 158 -8.73 -3.28 -6.72
N ASN A 159 -9.51 -3.02 -5.66
CA ASN A 159 -10.15 -1.70 -5.46
C ASN A 159 -9.12 -0.60 -5.16
N THR A 160 -8.05 -0.91 -4.42
CA THR A 160 -6.93 0.01 -4.21
C THR A 160 -6.20 0.26 -5.52
N ILE A 161 -5.89 -0.80 -6.27
CA ILE A 161 -5.24 -0.71 -7.58
C ILE A 161 -6.03 0.22 -8.50
N LYS A 162 -7.33 0.00 -8.67
CA LYS A 162 -8.18 0.84 -9.53
C LYS A 162 -8.19 2.31 -9.08
N ARG A 163 -8.35 2.56 -7.78
CA ARG A 163 -8.36 3.92 -7.23
C ARG A 163 -7.07 4.68 -7.52
N ILE A 164 -5.92 4.02 -7.37
CA ILE A 164 -4.60 4.61 -7.61
C ILE A 164 -4.30 4.70 -9.10
N ALA A 165 -4.46 3.61 -9.84
CA ALA A 165 -4.17 3.56 -11.27
C ALA A 165 -5.01 4.57 -12.08
N ASP A 166 -6.30 4.71 -11.81
CA ASP A 166 -7.17 5.68 -12.50
C ASP A 166 -6.69 7.12 -12.33
N GLN A 167 -6.08 7.47 -11.19
CA GLN A 167 -5.52 8.79 -10.96
C GLN A 167 -4.18 8.95 -11.69
N LEU A 168 -3.28 7.97 -11.57
CA LEU A 168 -1.99 7.98 -12.25
C LEU A 168 -2.15 8.07 -13.77
N VAL A 169 -3.02 7.24 -14.37
CA VAL A 169 -3.32 7.27 -15.81
C VAL A 169 -3.82 8.64 -16.24
N ARG A 170 -4.68 9.27 -15.43
CA ARG A 170 -5.33 10.53 -15.78
C ARG A 170 -4.45 11.77 -15.61
N THR A 171 -3.63 11.81 -14.56
CA THR A 171 -2.91 13.03 -14.16
C THR A 171 -1.43 12.80 -13.83
N GLY A 172 -0.95 11.57 -13.78
CA GLY A 172 0.39 11.21 -13.30
C GLY A 172 0.61 11.42 -11.79
N GLN A 173 -0.45 11.79 -11.06
CA GLN A 173 -0.35 12.15 -9.63
C GLN A 173 -1.49 11.57 -8.81
N ILE A 174 -1.22 11.30 -7.52
CA ILE A 174 -2.21 10.88 -6.54
C ILE A 174 -2.73 12.11 -5.79
N THR A 175 -4.05 12.28 -5.81
CA THR A 175 -4.76 13.32 -5.05
C THR A 175 -5.67 12.73 -3.98
N ASN A 176 -5.90 11.43 -4.02
CA ASN A 176 -6.73 10.69 -3.07
C ASN A 176 -6.28 9.23 -2.98
N SER A 177 -5.33 8.95 -2.11
CA SER A 177 -4.88 7.58 -1.83
C SER A 177 -5.95 6.71 -1.16
N GLY A 178 -7.04 7.31 -0.65
CA GLY A 178 -8.04 6.62 0.17
C GLY A 178 -7.55 6.27 1.58
N ARG A 179 -6.35 6.72 1.95
CA ARG A 179 -5.76 6.51 3.28
C ARG A 179 -6.15 7.65 4.20
N ALA A 180 -6.38 7.32 5.46
CA ALA A 180 -6.63 8.31 6.49
C ALA A 180 -5.35 9.04 6.86
N ALA A 181 -5.46 10.35 7.15
CA ALA A 181 -4.33 11.16 7.56
C ALA A 181 -4.73 12.21 8.60
N LEU A 182 -3.78 12.51 9.49
CA LEU A 182 -3.87 13.67 10.38
C LEU A 182 -3.44 14.96 9.66
N GLY A 183 -2.58 14.84 8.64
CA GLY A 183 -2.00 15.98 7.92
C GLY A 183 -0.91 16.68 8.72
N ILE A 184 0.04 15.90 9.18
CA ILE A 184 1.23 16.34 9.93
C ILE A 184 2.50 15.77 9.31
N THR A 185 3.65 16.42 9.55
CA THR A 185 4.94 15.73 9.50
C THR A 185 5.38 15.44 10.94
N ALA A 186 5.98 14.29 11.15
CA ALA A 186 6.25 13.81 12.49
C ALA A 186 7.57 13.01 12.58
N ALA A 187 8.10 12.88 13.79
CA ALA A 187 9.23 12.04 14.11
C ALA A 187 9.00 11.33 15.45
N ASN A 188 9.85 10.34 15.75
CA ASN A 188 9.80 9.67 17.04
C ASN A 188 10.19 10.65 18.16
N ALA A 189 9.35 10.73 19.20
CA ALA A 189 9.69 11.39 20.44
C ALA A 189 10.37 10.39 21.37
N ASN A 190 11.57 10.72 21.83
CA ASN A 190 12.31 9.88 22.75
C ASN A 190 12.37 10.51 24.14
N GLY A 191 12.20 9.69 25.16
CA GLY A 191 12.37 10.07 26.54
C GLY A 191 13.86 10.22 26.94
N PRO A 192 14.15 10.62 28.17
CA PRO A 192 15.51 10.90 28.65
C PRO A 192 16.50 9.74 28.53
N GLN A 193 16.00 8.50 28.48
CA GLN A 193 16.81 7.28 28.35
C GLN A 193 16.81 6.73 26.92
N GLY A 194 16.31 7.50 25.92
CA GLY A 194 16.23 7.10 24.53
C GLY A 194 15.05 6.20 24.17
N GLN A 195 14.18 5.86 25.16
CA GLN A 195 12.99 5.05 24.90
C GLN A 195 11.94 5.84 24.11
N PRO A 196 11.22 5.21 23.16
CA PRO A 196 10.13 5.86 22.46
C PRO A 196 8.99 6.23 23.45
N VAL A 197 8.49 7.47 23.37
CA VAL A 197 7.44 7.99 24.25
C VAL A 197 6.24 8.54 23.48
N GLY A 198 6.30 8.56 22.17
CA GLY A 198 5.24 9.07 21.32
C GLY A 198 5.74 9.58 19.98
N VAL A 199 4.88 10.31 19.30
CA VAL A 199 5.11 10.89 17.97
C VAL A 199 5.12 12.41 18.07
N LEU A 200 6.28 13.03 17.89
CA LEU A 200 6.46 14.48 17.91
C LEU A 200 5.93 15.10 16.60
N VAL A 201 5.05 16.06 16.71
CA VAL A 201 4.50 16.82 15.57
C VAL A 201 5.51 17.91 15.17
N HIS A 202 6.12 17.77 14.01
CA HIS A 202 7.08 18.73 13.44
C HIS A 202 6.39 19.84 12.65
N SER A 203 5.38 19.50 11.89
CA SER A 203 4.56 20.49 11.18
C SER A 203 3.11 20.03 11.10
N VAL A 204 2.21 20.99 10.93
CA VAL A 204 0.78 20.76 10.71
C VAL A 204 0.39 21.44 9.40
N ILE A 205 -0.17 20.64 8.47
CA ILE A 205 -0.64 21.14 7.18
C ILE A 205 -1.87 22.01 7.42
N ALA A 206 -1.91 23.19 6.81
CA ALA A 206 -3.05 24.10 6.93
C ALA A 206 -4.37 23.42 6.48
N ALA A 207 -5.44 23.65 7.23
CA ALA A 207 -6.76 23.05 7.01
C ALA A 207 -6.80 21.51 7.09
N SER A 208 -5.74 20.85 7.58
CA SER A 208 -5.73 19.40 7.82
C SER A 208 -6.60 19.01 9.02
N ALA A 209 -6.81 17.69 9.17
CA ALA A 209 -7.53 17.12 10.31
C ALA A 209 -6.92 17.56 11.66
N ALA A 210 -5.58 17.48 11.76
CA ALA A 210 -4.86 17.95 12.96
C ALA A 210 -5.05 19.45 13.22
N ALA A 211 -4.94 20.29 12.17
CA ALA A 211 -5.15 21.73 12.28
C ALA A 211 -6.57 22.07 12.76
N GLN A 212 -7.58 21.42 12.19
CA GLN A 212 -8.99 21.63 12.56
C GLN A 212 -9.28 21.19 13.99
N ALA A 213 -8.63 20.13 14.46
CA ALA A 213 -8.77 19.64 15.82
C ALA A 213 -7.99 20.45 16.87
N GLY A 214 -7.04 21.32 16.44
CA GLY A 214 -6.22 22.12 17.37
C GLY A 214 -4.91 21.47 17.78
N ILE A 215 -4.49 20.38 17.14
CA ILE A 215 -3.17 19.79 17.35
C ILE A 215 -2.11 20.74 16.76
N SER A 216 -1.06 20.97 17.51
CA SER A 216 -0.06 21.99 17.22
C SER A 216 1.36 21.42 17.09
N VAL A 217 2.24 22.19 16.46
CA VAL A 217 3.67 21.86 16.40
C VAL A 217 4.25 21.78 17.81
N GLY A 218 5.03 20.75 18.06
CA GLY A 218 5.64 20.45 19.36
C GLY A 218 4.78 19.54 20.25
N ASP A 219 3.53 19.25 19.90
CA ASP A 219 2.74 18.23 20.59
C ASP A 219 3.35 16.84 20.33
N VAL A 220 3.24 15.98 21.33
CA VAL A 220 3.62 14.57 21.23
C VAL A 220 2.34 13.72 21.25
N ILE A 221 1.98 13.09 20.13
CA ILE A 221 0.86 12.16 20.06
C ILE A 221 1.25 10.88 20.79
N THR A 222 0.43 10.48 21.76
CA THR A 222 0.71 9.33 22.62
C THR A 222 -0.27 8.19 22.45
N GLN A 223 -1.50 8.47 21.95
CA GLN A 223 -2.53 7.44 21.71
C GLN A 223 -3.49 7.87 20.59
N ILE A 224 -4.03 6.87 19.88
CA ILE A 224 -5.25 7.00 19.06
C ILE A 224 -6.30 5.99 19.54
N ASN A 225 -7.51 6.46 19.84
CA ASN A 225 -8.61 5.65 20.37
C ASN A 225 -8.20 4.79 21.59
N GLY A 226 -7.31 5.31 22.46
CA GLY A 226 -6.79 4.58 23.62
C GLY A 226 -5.66 3.59 23.30
N THR A 227 -5.33 3.35 22.02
CA THR A 227 -4.21 2.51 21.63
C THR A 227 -2.92 3.35 21.62
N PRO A 228 -1.85 2.92 22.31
CA PRO A 228 -0.58 3.66 22.36
C PRO A 228 0.07 3.84 21.00
N THR A 229 0.67 5.01 20.78
CA THR A 229 1.49 5.35 19.60
C THR A 229 2.92 5.68 20.05
N PRO A 230 3.73 4.67 20.45
CA PRO A 230 5.07 4.90 20.97
C PRO A 230 6.00 5.54 19.94
N ASP A 231 5.77 5.33 18.66
CA ASP A 231 6.60 5.81 17.55
C ASP A 231 5.76 6.06 16.29
N VAL A 232 6.42 6.58 15.23
CA VAL A 232 5.79 6.89 13.94
C VAL A 232 5.25 5.65 13.25
N SER A 233 5.91 4.49 13.42
CA SER A 233 5.44 3.23 12.81
C SER A 233 4.10 2.80 13.40
N ALA A 234 3.98 2.81 14.73
CA ALA A 234 2.73 2.48 15.41
C ALA A 234 1.59 3.45 15.04
N LEU A 235 1.90 4.75 14.88
CA LEU A 235 0.93 5.73 14.38
C LEU A 235 0.49 5.41 12.95
N ALA A 236 1.42 5.09 12.07
CA ALA A 236 1.14 4.73 10.68
C ALA A 236 0.28 3.47 10.59
N ASP A 237 0.60 2.42 11.38
CA ASP A 237 -0.18 1.18 11.45
C ASP A 237 -1.63 1.43 11.87
N LEU A 238 -1.84 2.28 12.88
CA LEU A 238 -3.19 2.64 13.33
C LEU A 238 -3.97 3.42 12.28
N LEU A 239 -3.33 4.41 11.62
CA LEU A 239 -3.98 5.19 10.57
C LEU A 239 -4.26 4.35 9.32
N ALA A 240 -3.42 3.37 9.01
CA ALA A 240 -3.61 2.46 7.87
C ALA A 240 -4.87 1.59 8.00
N ALA A 241 -5.32 1.32 9.23
CA ALA A 241 -6.56 0.58 9.51
C ALA A 241 -7.83 1.45 9.46
N LEU A 242 -7.69 2.77 9.26
CA LEU A 242 -8.77 3.75 9.28
C LEU A 242 -9.01 4.36 7.89
N TYR A 243 -10.18 4.97 7.73
CA TYR A 243 -10.58 5.63 6.48
C TYR A 243 -10.70 7.14 6.63
N PRO A 244 -10.56 7.92 5.56
CA PRO A 244 -10.92 9.33 5.56
C PRO A 244 -12.37 9.53 6.05
N ASN A 245 -12.56 10.55 6.89
CA ASN A 245 -13.78 10.90 7.63
C ASN A 245 -14.08 10.01 8.84
N ASP A 246 -13.27 9.02 9.18
CA ASP A 246 -13.39 8.36 10.49
C ASP A 246 -13.12 9.37 11.60
N GLN A 247 -13.89 9.25 12.69
CA GLN A 247 -13.68 10.05 13.90
C GLN A 247 -12.82 9.26 14.89
N VAL A 248 -11.74 9.87 15.33
CA VAL A 248 -10.80 9.26 16.26
C VAL A 248 -10.52 10.22 17.43
N LYS A 249 -10.21 9.66 18.56
CA LYS A 249 -9.75 10.40 19.73
C LYS A 249 -8.22 10.35 19.78
N VAL A 250 -7.55 11.50 19.65
CA VAL A 250 -6.09 11.62 19.66
C VAL A 250 -5.66 12.24 21.00
N ALA A 251 -4.89 11.49 21.78
CA ALA A 251 -4.27 11.98 22.99
C ALA A 251 -2.89 12.56 22.71
N VAL A 252 -2.60 13.72 23.23
CA VAL A 252 -1.32 14.41 23.09
C VAL A 252 -0.77 14.88 24.43
N THR A 253 0.55 14.99 24.49
CA THR A 253 1.27 15.72 25.55
C THR A 253 1.85 16.99 24.93
N HIS A 254 1.53 18.14 25.49
CA HIS A 254 2.01 19.44 25.07
C HIS A 254 3.47 19.71 25.52
N PRO A 255 4.19 20.67 24.92
CA PRO A 255 5.55 21.02 25.35
C PRO A 255 5.68 21.46 26.81
N ASN A 256 4.60 21.96 27.42
CA ASN A 256 4.55 22.32 28.85
C ASN A 256 4.28 21.14 29.78
N GLY A 257 4.16 19.92 29.24
CA GLY A 257 3.91 18.68 29.99
C GLY A 257 2.43 18.41 30.32
N THR A 258 1.50 19.28 29.93
CA THR A 258 0.07 19.01 30.09
C THR A 258 -0.42 18.02 29.03
N THR A 259 -1.47 17.27 29.31
CA THR A 259 -2.09 16.34 28.35
C THR A 259 -3.47 16.83 27.92
N SER A 260 -3.79 16.61 26.65
CA SER A 260 -5.11 16.89 26.07
C SER A 260 -5.57 15.73 25.20
N SER A 261 -6.87 15.67 24.95
CA SER A 261 -7.46 14.71 24.02
C SER A 261 -8.37 15.44 23.05
N TYR A 262 -8.16 15.20 21.76
CA TYR A 262 -8.87 15.85 20.66
C TYR A 262 -9.73 14.84 19.91
N ASP A 263 -10.97 15.24 19.61
CA ASP A 263 -11.79 14.51 18.65
C ASP A 263 -11.42 14.98 17.25
N VAL A 264 -10.90 14.07 16.44
CA VAL A 264 -10.34 14.37 15.11
C VAL A 264 -11.14 13.63 14.06
N THR A 265 -11.66 14.36 13.07
CA THR A 265 -12.17 13.75 11.84
C THR A 265 -11.00 13.63 10.85
N LEU A 266 -10.61 12.39 10.54
CA LEU A 266 -9.44 12.12 9.71
C LEU A 266 -9.62 12.67 8.29
N GLY A 267 -8.57 13.28 7.78
CA GLY A 267 -8.49 13.73 6.40
C GLY A 267 -8.02 12.63 5.45
N LYS A 268 -7.68 13.01 4.23
CA LYS A 268 -7.10 12.14 3.21
C LYS A 268 -5.59 12.37 3.16
N LEU A 269 -4.85 11.30 2.98
CA LEU A 269 -3.47 11.38 2.54
C LEU A 269 -3.49 11.70 1.03
N GLY A 270 -2.96 12.84 0.66
CA GLY A 270 -2.82 13.30 -0.72
C GLY A 270 -1.47 12.96 -1.28
#